data_041f72b05e9750db4c48be4f2300e215
#
_entry.id   041f72b05e9750db4c48be4f2300e215
#
_cell.length_a   1.000
_cell.length_b   1.000
_cell.length_c   1.000
_cell.angle_alpha   90.00
_cell.angle_beta   90.00
_cell.angle_gamma   90.00
#
_symmetry.space_group_name_H-M   'P 1'
#
loop_
_entity.id
_entity.type
_entity.pdbx_description
1 polymer ?
#
loop_
_entity_poly.entity_id
_entity_poly.type
_entity_poly.pdbx_seq_one_letter_code
_entity_poly.pdbx_strand_id
1 'polypeptide(L)'
;MKKPSILPLFLLLISGIWMSASTTLQVMDFPASLDAFERKGLVVMNDSALVLISSASGVEFRFAGDNCQVFLSNKAADEDYNYVSFELDGKYYGRMKVDNSISKPFAIQADSSAEWHTLKIFKATEAQNGLLLFHGVSADRVKATEKTNMLRLEFIGNSITCGMGNDVEETPCDNGKWYDQHNAYWSYAAIVSRALNADFLLSSISGAGIYRAWNSETPSVPSLYESAYLNADSLQKRDFNSFKPDWIIIALGTNDLSEGDGVNPRKAFDSARFINEYFQFLQTLISRQPQARFALLTSPMVEKEKDILFHSCLIAVQLKFAEIYPEKPKPEIHHFPAITATGCSGHPDKDEHQQMAESLKGFLVSVINQAQN
;
A
#
# COMPACT_ATOMS: atom_id res chain seq x y z
N MET A 1 38.99 67.45 55.80
CA MET A 1 39.41 67.28 54.44
C MET A 1 39.51 65.77 54.20
N LYS A 2 38.47 65.13 53.63
CA LYS A 2 38.47 63.69 53.29
C LYS A 2 38.49 63.56 51.75
N LYS A 3 39.50 62.89 51.21
CA LYS A 3 39.64 62.58 49.80
C LYS A 3 38.62 61.50 49.39
N PRO A 4 37.98 61.55 48.17
CA PRO A 4 37.17 60.48 47.69
C PRO A 4 38.02 59.39 47.02
N SER A 5 37.72 58.16 47.33
CA SER A 5 38.29 56.92 46.73
C SER A 5 37.59 56.63 45.43
N ILE A 6 38.37 56.53 44.37
CA ILE A 6 37.88 56.12 43.03
C ILE A 6 38.00 54.60 42.93
N LEU A 7 36.84 53.92 42.70
CA LEU A 7 36.74 52.48 42.43
C LEU A 7 36.78 52.23 40.91
N PRO A 8 37.66 51.38 40.37
CA PRO A 8 37.65 51.11 38.92
C PRO A 8 36.54 50.16 38.56
N LEU A 9 35.73 50.57 37.58
CA LEU A 9 34.68 49.78 36.96
C LEU A 9 35.32 48.80 35.98
N PHE A 10 35.31 47.48 36.28
CA PHE A 10 35.70 46.43 35.37
C PHE A 10 34.55 46.14 34.43
N LEU A 11 34.64 46.55 33.16
CA LEU A 11 33.75 46.12 32.08
C LEU A 11 34.15 44.70 31.68
N LEU A 12 33.31 43.70 32.03
CA LEU A 12 33.38 42.34 31.49
C LEU A 12 32.75 42.35 30.07
N LEU A 13 33.61 42.34 29.05
CA LEU A 13 33.21 42.05 27.68
C LEU A 13 32.89 40.54 27.58
N ILE A 14 31.61 40.17 27.62
CA ILE A 14 31.12 38.83 27.27
C ILE A 14 31.10 38.78 25.73
N SER A 15 32.15 38.23 25.13
CA SER A 15 32.13 37.84 23.71
C SER A 15 31.23 36.61 23.52
N GLY A 16 29.97 36.86 23.17
CA GLY A 16 29.06 35.81 22.75
C GLY A 16 29.57 35.17 21.44
N ILE A 17 30.08 33.95 21.54
CA ILE A 17 30.38 33.12 20.38
C ILE A 17 29.00 32.68 19.80
N TRP A 18 28.55 33.37 18.75
CA TRP A 18 27.46 32.90 17.92
C TRP A 18 27.99 31.70 17.14
N MET A 19 27.74 30.46 17.59
CA MET A 19 27.82 29.29 16.75
C MET A 19 26.67 29.38 15.73
N SER A 20 26.98 29.91 14.55
CA SER A 20 26.07 29.68 13.39
C SER A 20 26.10 28.20 13.07
N ALA A 21 25.04 27.49 13.42
CA ALA A 21 24.79 26.15 12.87
C ALA A 21 24.60 26.33 11.35
N SER A 22 25.67 26.13 10.58
CA SER A 22 25.52 25.96 9.13
C SER A 22 24.75 24.65 8.91
N THR A 23 23.48 24.77 8.62
CA THR A 23 22.70 23.67 8.01
C THR A 23 23.32 23.43 6.65
N THR A 24 24.27 22.51 6.56
CA THR A 24 24.70 21.91 5.30
C THR A 24 23.46 21.28 4.69
N LEU A 25 22.99 21.83 3.58
CA LEU A 25 21.98 21.17 2.76
C LEU A 25 22.53 19.80 2.39
N GLN A 26 21.90 18.76 2.87
CA GLN A 26 22.29 17.39 2.59
C GLN A 26 22.01 17.15 1.09
N VAL A 27 23.03 16.84 0.31
CA VAL A 27 22.92 16.64 -1.14
C VAL A 27 22.48 15.21 -1.39
N MET A 28 21.51 15.05 -2.26
CA MET A 28 21.08 13.74 -2.75
C MET A 28 22.08 13.26 -3.83
N ASP A 29 22.78 12.14 -3.55
CA ASP A 29 23.84 11.64 -4.44
C ASP A 29 23.28 10.74 -5.55
N PHE A 30 22.18 10.00 -5.28
CA PHE A 30 21.58 9.03 -6.19
C PHE A 30 20.12 9.42 -6.47
N PRO A 31 19.84 10.07 -7.62
CA PRO A 31 18.49 10.51 -7.98
C PRO A 31 17.58 9.34 -8.34
N ALA A 32 16.26 9.52 -8.18
CA ALA A 32 15.23 8.51 -8.44
C ALA A 32 15.21 7.94 -9.87
N SER A 33 15.84 8.64 -10.82
CA SER A 33 15.99 8.20 -12.22
C SER A 33 17.01 7.06 -12.39
N LEU A 34 17.79 6.72 -11.36
CA LEU A 34 18.80 5.67 -11.44
C LEU A 34 18.14 4.28 -11.56
N ASP A 35 18.64 3.46 -12.48
CA ASP A 35 18.15 2.07 -12.70
C ASP A 35 18.35 1.13 -11.50
N ALA A 36 19.11 1.56 -10.50
CA ALA A 36 19.30 0.82 -9.27
C ALA A 36 18.03 0.73 -8.40
N PHE A 37 17.04 1.59 -8.63
CA PHE A 37 15.80 1.64 -7.87
C PHE A 37 14.71 0.79 -8.52
N GLU A 38 14.51 -0.42 -8.02
CA GLU A 38 13.44 -1.30 -8.48
C GLU A 38 12.08 -0.77 -8.01
N ARG A 39 11.16 -0.59 -8.95
CA ARG A 39 9.79 -0.14 -8.67
C ARG A 39 8.94 -1.33 -8.24
N LYS A 40 8.18 -1.15 -7.17
CA LYS A 40 7.25 -2.16 -6.62
C LYS A 40 5.83 -1.62 -6.62
N GLY A 41 4.87 -2.41 -7.11
CA GLY A 41 3.48 -1.98 -7.18
C GLY A 41 3.22 -0.90 -8.24
N LEU A 42 2.24 -0.04 -8.00
CA LEU A 42 1.84 1.01 -8.94
C LEU A 42 2.71 2.26 -8.75
N VAL A 43 3.77 2.33 -9.54
CA VAL A 43 4.76 3.42 -9.51
C VAL A 43 4.98 3.95 -10.91
N VAL A 44 4.93 5.26 -11.07
CA VAL A 44 5.27 5.94 -12.34
C VAL A 44 6.43 6.90 -12.12
N MET A 45 7.22 7.16 -13.17
CA MET A 45 8.22 8.21 -13.14
C MET A 45 7.57 9.50 -13.64
N ASN A 46 7.72 10.58 -12.88
CA ASN A 46 7.58 11.92 -13.42
C ASN A 46 8.97 12.50 -13.75
N ASP A 47 9.07 13.78 -14.04
CA ASP A 47 10.31 14.43 -14.49
C ASP A 47 11.53 14.18 -13.59
N SER A 48 11.34 14.03 -12.27
CA SER A 48 12.44 13.97 -11.30
C SER A 48 12.24 13.00 -10.13
N ALA A 49 11.08 12.35 -10.02
CA ALA A 49 10.77 11.48 -8.88
C ALA A 49 9.99 10.24 -9.30
N LEU A 50 10.13 9.17 -8.54
CA LEU A 50 9.21 8.03 -8.60
C LEU A 50 7.96 8.37 -7.77
N VAL A 51 6.81 8.31 -8.42
CA VAL A 51 5.50 8.58 -7.82
C VAL A 51 4.91 7.27 -7.33
N LEU A 52 4.84 7.11 -6.01
CA LEU A 52 4.24 5.96 -5.35
C LEU A 52 2.74 6.23 -5.19
N ILE A 53 1.89 5.41 -5.79
CA ILE A 53 0.46 5.69 -5.96
C ILE A 53 -0.39 4.84 -5.01
N SER A 54 -0.40 3.53 -5.23
CA SER A 54 -1.26 2.62 -4.49
C SER A 54 -0.68 2.24 -3.11
N SER A 55 -1.51 1.63 -2.28
CA SER A 55 -1.06 0.97 -1.04
C SER A 55 0.10 0.03 -1.34
N ALA A 56 1.11 0.01 -0.48
CA ALA A 56 2.34 -0.76 -0.61
C ALA A 56 3.11 -0.58 -1.93
N SER A 57 2.80 0.46 -2.74
CA SER A 57 3.70 0.85 -3.83
C SER A 57 5.00 1.38 -3.26
N GLY A 58 6.12 1.12 -3.94
CA GLY A 58 7.40 1.41 -3.32
C GLY A 58 8.62 1.25 -4.20
N VAL A 59 9.76 1.24 -3.53
CA VAL A 59 11.08 1.14 -4.15
C VAL A 59 11.93 0.14 -3.37
N GLU A 60 12.68 -0.69 -4.07
CA GLU A 60 13.66 -1.62 -3.50
C GLU A 60 15.04 -1.41 -4.12
N PHE A 61 16.09 -1.39 -3.29
CA PHE A 61 17.47 -1.25 -3.72
C PHE A 61 18.43 -1.74 -2.64
N ARG A 62 19.71 -1.84 -2.99
CA ARG A 62 20.79 -2.10 -2.04
C ARG A 62 21.70 -0.88 -1.89
N PHE A 63 22.12 -0.60 -0.67
CA PHE A 63 23.12 0.43 -0.36
C PHE A 63 24.27 -0.14 0.42
N ALA A 64 25.47 0.47 0.29
CA ALA A 64 26.65 0.14 1.08
C ALA A 64 26.84 1.14 2.23
N GLY A 65 27.50 0.68 3.28
CA GLY A 65 27.72 1.46 4.49
C GLY A 65 26.57 1.33 5.48
N ASP A 66 26.72 1.90 6.65
CA ASP A 66 25.78 1.82 7.77
C ASP A 66 24.72 2.94 7.77
N ASN A 67 24.76 3.84 6.78
CA ASN A 67 23.89 5.02 6.71
C ASN A 67 23.28 5.18 5.31
N CYS A 68 21.97 5.41 5.25
CA CYS A 68 21.27 5.82 4.02
C CYS A 68 20.27 6.93 4.35
N GLN A 69 20.35 8.03 3.61
CA GLN A 69 19.38 9.14 3.73
C GLN A 69 18.37 9.02 2.58
N VAL A 70 17.09 8.87 2.88
CA VAL A 70 16.02 8.72 1.90
C VAL A 70 15.25 10.03 1.75
N PHE A 71 15.15 10.55 0.53
CA PHE A 71 14.46 11.80 0.22
C PHE A 71 13.05 11.51 -0.30
N LEU A 72 12.06 11.87 0.51
CA LEU A 72 10.64 11.71 0.19
C LEU A 72 9.93 13.05 0.34
N SER A 73 8.86 13.24 -0.42
CA SER A 73 7.90 14.31 -0.18
C SER A 73 6.47 13.83 -0.41
N ASN A 74 5.54 14.49 0.25
CA ASN A 74 4.12 14.26 0.08
C ASN A 74 3.57 15.16 -1.04
N LYS A 75 2.63 14.63 -1.82
CA LYS A 75 1.78 15.39 -2.75
C LYS A 75 0.32 14.97 -2.51
N ALA A 76 -0.20 15.41 -1.41
CA ALA A 76 -1.61 15.30 -1.05
C ALA A 76 -2.28 16.68 -1.11
N ALA A 77 -3.59 16.72 -0.95
CA ALA A 77 -4.32 17.98 -0.87
C ALA A 77 -4.08 18.70 0.46
N ASP A 78 -3.90 20.00 0.41
CA ASP A 78 -3.80 20.92 1.54
C ASP A 78 -2.95 20.44 2.73
N GLU A 79 -3.60 20.19 3.88
CA GLU A 79 -2.96 19.74 5.13
C GLU A 79 -2.87 18.21 5.25
N ASP A 80 -3.14 17.46 4.19
CA ASP A 80 -3.02 16.02 4.18
C ASP A 80 -1.57 15.57 4.04
N TYR A 81 -1.29 14.36 4.49
CA TYR A 81 0.03 13.76 4.52
C TYR A 81 -0.06 12.26 4.23
N ASN A 82 1.08 11.66 3.99
CA ASN A 82 1.19 10.22 3.81
C ASN A 82 2.06 9.59 4.90
N TYR A 83 2.03 8.27 4.96
CA TYR A 83 2.98 7.49 5.73
C TYR A 83 3.77 6.57 4.80
N VAL A 84 5.00 6.32 5.19
CA VAL A 84 5.91 5.37 4.55
C VAL A 84 6.36 4.33 5.56
N SER A 85 6.38 3.06 5.16
CA SER A 85 6.98 1.97 5.94
C SER A 85 8.30 1.55 5.31
N PHE A 86 9.28 1.25 6.15
CA PHE A 86 10.60 0.77 5.73
C PHE A 86 10.82 -0.67 6.16
N GLU A 87 11.47 -1.45 5.31
CA GLU A 87 12.02 -2.77 5.61
C GLU A 87 13.51 -2.75 5.33
N LEU A 88 14.33 -3.05 6.33
CA LEU A 88 15.78 -3.13 6.23
C LEU A 88 16.21 -4.59 6.45
N ASP A 89 16.90 -5.17 5.47
CA ASP A 89 17.42 -6.54 5.50
C ASP A 89 16.35 -7.59 5.88
N GLY A 90 15.15 -7.41 5.32
CA GLY A 90 14.00 -8.30 5.54
C GLY A 90 13.28 -8.11 6.88
N LYS A 91 13.64 -7.08 7.66
CA LYS A 91 12.98 -6.75 8.93
C LYS A 91 12.24 -5.43 8.83
N TYR A 92 11.03 -5.38 9.39
CA TYR A 92 10.30 -4.12 9.52
C TYR A 92 11.12 -3.13 10.33
N TYR A 93 11.40 -1.96 9.75
CA TYR A 93 12.22 -0.92 10.37
C TYR A 93 11.37 0.15 11.08
N GLY A 94 10.15 0.37 10.60
CA GLY A 94 9.20 1.32 11.17
C GLY A 94 8.36 2.03 10.12
N ARG A 95 7.37 2.78 10.60
CA ARG A 95 6.49 3.63 9.81
C ARG A 95 6.76 5.10 10.17
N MET A 96 6.86 5.96 9.16
CA MET A 96 7.18 7.37 9.35
C MET A 96 6.21 8.25 8.58
N LYS A 97 5.84 9.38 9.19
CA LYS A 97 5.01 10.40 8.55
C LYS A 97 5.82 11.20 7.54
N VAL A 98 5.25 11.40 6.35
CA VAL A 98 5.82 12.22 5.28
C VAL A 98 4.93 13.44 5.08
N ASP A 99 5.45 14.59 5.44
CA ASP A 99 4.82 15.90 5.22
C ASP A 99 5.26 16.51 3.87
N ASN A 100 4.84 17.75 3.62
CA ASN A 100 5.13 18.46 2.36
C ASN A 100 6.59 18.96 2.24
N SER A 101 7.46 18.71 3.23
CA SER A 101 8.82 19.22 3.27
C SER A 101 9.83 18.21 2.72
N ILE A 102 10.48 18.54 1.59
CA ILE A 102 11.63 17.77 1.05
C ILE A 102 12.90 17.95 1.90
N SER A 103 12.95 18.96 2.73
CA SER A 103 14.18 19.44 3.33
C SER A 103 14.76 18.53 4.43
N LYS A 104 14.02 17.50 4.87
CA LYS A 104 14.43 16.59 5.92
C LYS A 104 14.40 15.14 5.46
N PRO A 105 15.55 14.56 5.05
CA PRO A 105 15.60 13.16 4.65
C PRO A 105 15.34 12.24 5.84
N PHE A 106 14.86 11.02 5.53
CA PHE A 106 14.70 9.94 6.50
C PHE A 106 16.02 9.20 6.64
N ALA A 107 16.60 9.26 7.84
CA ALA A 107 17.84 8.57 8.16
C ALA A 107 17.55 7.09 8.45
N ILE A 108 18.16 6.21 7.68
CA ILE A 108 18.12 4.76 7.87
C ILE A 108 19.50 4.34 8.38
N GLN A 109 19.53 3.78 9.57
CA GLN A 109 20.75 3.27 10.20
C GLN A 109 20.76 1.75 10.09
N ALA A 110 21.74 1.20 9.40
CA ALA A 110 21.97 -0.24 9.26
C ALA A 110 23.03 -0.73 10.28
N ASP A 111 23.12 -2.05 10.45
CA ASP A 111 24.15 -2.70 11.22
C ASP A 111 25.46 -2.72 10.40
N SER A 112 26.57 -2.35 11.00
CA SER A 112 27.90 -2.34 10.35
C SER A 112 28.47 -3.75 10.06
N SER A 113 27.74 -4.82 10.35
CA SER A 113 28.17 -6.21 10.15
C SER A 113 28.21 -6.65 8.68
N ALA A 114 27.48 -5.96 7.79
CA ALA A 114 27.41 -6.27 6.37
C ALA A 114 27.90 -5.11 5.50
N GLU A 115 28.54 -5.41 4.38
CA GLU A 115 28.96 -4.40 3.40
C GLU A 115 27.75 -3.81 2.64
N TRP A 116 26.72 -4.61 2.39
CA TRP A 116 25.54 -4.25 1.61
C TRP A 116 24.26 -4.56 2.34
N HIS A 117 23.38 -3.60 2.40
CA HIS A 117 22.04 -3.69 2.99
C HIS A 117 20.96 -3.60 1.92
N THR A 118 19.84 -4.25 2.14
CA THR A 118 18.66 -4.15 1.28
C THR A 118 17.62 -3.27 1.96
N LEU A 119 17.23 -2.17 1.31
CA LEU A 119 16.17 -1.29 1.77
C LEU A 119 14.96 -1.40 0.86
N LYS A 120 13.79 -1.66 1.46
CA LYS A 120 12.50 -1.55 0.80
C LYS A 120 11.69 -0.43 1.44
N ILE A 121 11.08 0.35 0.60
CA ILE A 121 10.25 1.50 0.95
C ILE A 121 8.84 1.23 0.45
N PHE A 122 7.82 1.36 1.32
CA PHE A 122 6.43 1.11 0.99
C PHE A 122 5.58 2.31 1.36
N LYS A 123 4.75 2.79 0.44
CA LYS A 123 3.67 3.73 0.79
C LYS A 123 2.71 3.02 1.74
N ALA A 124 2.58 3.49 2.96
CA ALA A 124 1.76 2.86 3.99
C ALA A 124 0.27 3.18 3.85
N THR A 125 -0.05 4.33 3.24
CA THR A 125 -1.39 4.82 2.96
C THR A 125 -1.85 4.42 1.55
N GLU A 126 -3.11 4.70 1.21
CA GLU A 126 -3.70 4.34 -0.08
C GLU A 126 -3.72 5.49 -1.10
N ALA A 127 -4.14 5.19 -2.34
CA ALA A 127 -4.17 6.17 -3.43
C ALA A 127 -5.03 7.40 -3.12
N GLN A 128 -6.12 7.25 -2.36
CA GLN A 128 -6.99 8.35 -1.96
C GLN A 128 -6.32 9.38 -1.04
N ASN A 129 -5.23 9.02 -0.35
CA ASN A 129 -4.45 9.93 0.50
C ASN A 129 -3.44 10.79 -0.29
N GLY A 130 -3.51 10.77 -1.63
CA GLY A 130 -2.58 11.47 -2.49
C GLY A 130 -1.31 10.66 -2.79
N LEU A 131 -0.31 11.33 -3.32
CA LEU A 131 0.89 10.71 -3.87
C LEU A 131 2.08 10.88 -2.93
N LEU A 132 2.92 9.86 -2.86
CA LEU A 132 4.22 9.93 -2.22
C LEU A 132 5.30 9.98 -3.30
N LEU A 133 6.21 10.95 -3.21
CA LEU A 133 7.28 11.14 -4.18
C LEU A 133 8.61 10.67 -3.58
N PHE A 134 9.24 9.70 -4.23
CA PHE A 134 10.61 9.30 -3.92
C PHE A 134 11.56 10.03 -4.86
N HIS A 135 12.45 10.85 -4.31
CA HIS A 135 13.40 11.67 -5.07
C HIS A 135 14.75 10.99 -5.26
N GLY A 136 15.12 10.08 -4.37
CA GLY A 136 16.40 9.38 -4.37
C GLY A 136 16.97 9.22 -2.96
N VAL A 137 18.26 8.95 -2.91
CA VAL A 137 18.96 8.71 -1.64
C VAL A 137 20.35 9.35 -1.63
N SER A 138 20.94 9.49 -0.41
CA SER A 138 22.37 9.69 -0.22
C SER A 138 22.91 8.51 0.59
N ALA A 139 23.95 7.85 0.08
CA ALA A 139 24.62 6.69 0.65
C ALA A 139 26.02 6.55 0.05
N ASP A 140 26.86 5.69 0.60
CA ASP A 140 28.22 5.49 0.03
C ASP A 140 28.15 4.94 -1.40
N ARG A 141 27.33 3.93 -1.65
CA ARG A 141 27.10 3.30 -2.96
C ARG A 141 25.69 2.73 -3.02
N VAL A 142 25.11 2.68 -4.22
CA VAL A 142 23.78 2.11 -4.48
C VAL A 142 23.85 1.13 -5.65
N LYS A 143 23.09 0.04 -5.59
CA LYS A 143 22.87 -0.89 -6.69
C LYS A 143 21.48 -1.52 -6.65
N ALA A 144 21.05 -2.05 -7.79
CA ALA A 144 19.82 -2.85 -7.86
C ALA A 144 19.94 -4.14 -7.03
N THR A 145 18.79 -4.64 -6.60
CA THR A 145 18.69 -6.02 -6.08
C THR A 145 18.87 -7.03 -7.21
N GLU A 146 19.21 -8.27 -6.87
CA GLU A 146 19.30 -9.32 -7.87
C GLU A 146 17.90 -9.70 -8.37
N LYS A 147 17.70 -9.58 -9.68
CA LYS A 147 16.44 -10.00 -10.30
C LYS A 147 16.30 -11.50 -10.24
N THR A 148 15.31 -11.98 -9.53
CA THR A 148 14.87 -13.38 -9.55
C THR A 148 13.58 -13.49 -10.35
N ASN A 149 13.34 -14.66 -10.96
CA ASN A 149 12.05 -14.93 -11.60
C ASN A 149 11.01 -15.21 -10.49
N MET A 150 10.39 -14.15 -9.99
CA MET A 150 9.46 -14.21 -8.87
C MET A 150 8.03 -14.40 -9.38
N LEU A 151 7.23 -15.13 -8.60
CA LEU A 151 5.77 -15.13 -8.74
C LEU A 151 5.25 -13.68 -8.67
N ARG A 152 4.30 -13.30 -9.52
CA ARG A 152 3.71 -11.97 -9.57
C ARG A 152 2.24 -12.02 -9.21
N LEU A 153 1.86 -11.30 -8.17
CA LEU A 153 0.51 -11.26 -7.61
C LEU A 153 -0.09 -9.86 -7.70
N GLU A 154 -1.25 -9.73 -8.31
CA GLU A 154 -2.04 -8.51 -8.19
C GLU A 154 -3.22 -8.76 -7.26
N PHE A 155 -3.35 -7.94 -6.22
CA PHE A 155 -4.49 -7.94 -5.33
C PHE A 155 -5.41 -6.76 -5.64
N ILE A 156 -6.62 -7.08 -6.05
CA ILE A 156 -7.67 -6.08 -6.29
C ILE A 156 -8.65 -6.14 -5.12
N GLY A 157 -8.78 -5.02 -4.39
CA GLY A 157 -9.59 -5.04 -3.19
C GLY A 157 -10.04 -3.66 -2.70
N ASN A 158 -10.45 -3.64 -1.46
CA ASN A 158 -10.98 -2.47 -0.75
C ASN A 158 -10.08 -2.08 0.43
N SER A 159 -10.65 -1.45 1.45
CA SER A 159 -9.97 -1.01 2.68
C SER A 159 -9.19 -2.12 3.38
N ILE A 160 -9.70 -3.35 3.43
CA ILE A 160 -9.01 -4.49 4.03
C ILE A 160 -7.70 -4.76 3.27
N THR A 161 -7.73 -4.73 1.95
CA THR A 161 -6.54 -4.92 1.11
C THR A 161 -5.57 -3.73 1.20
N CYS A 162 -6.08 -2.51 1.42
CA CYS A 162 -5.24 -1.33 1.69
C CYS A 162 -4.47 -1.41 3.01
N GLY A 163 -4.93 -2.22 3.97
CA GLY A 163 -4.43 -2.21 5.35
C GLY A 163 -4.97 -1.02 6.14
N MET A 164 -6.24 -0.62 5.88
CA MET A 164 -6.91 0.45 6.61
C MET A 164 -7.08 0.08 8.08
N GLY A 165 -6.68 1.01 8.97
CA GLY A 165 -6.97 0.90 10.40
C GLY A 165 -6.23 -0.21 11.15
N ASN A 166 -5.21 -0.82 10.55
CA ASN A 166 -4.56 -2.01 11.09
C ASN A 166 -3.42 -1.72 12.08
N ASP A 167 -2.87 -0.50 12.11
CA ASP A 167 -1.71 -0.15 12.94
C ASP A 167 -2.12 0.67 14.17
N VAL A 168 -2.83 0.01 15.09
CA VAL A 168 -3.41 0.62 16.29
C VAL A 168 -2.40 0.84 17.41
N GLU A 169 -1.23 0.19 17.34
CA GLU A 169 -0.17 0.32 18.35
C GLU A 169 0.55 1.67 18.24
N GLU A 170 0.83 2.13 17.02
CA GLU A 170 1.50 3.42 16.80
C GLU A 170 0.55 4.60 16.96
N THR A 171 -0.71 4.45 16.53
CA THR A 171 -1.72 5.51 16.63
C THR A 171 -3.06 4.92 17.06
N PRO A 172 -3.54 5.21 18.28
CA PRO A 172 -4.86 4.76 18.74
C PRO A 172 -6.01 5.24 17.84
N CYS A 173 -7.07 4.45 17.74
CA CYS A 173 -8.18 4.64 16.80
C CYS A 173 -8.87 6.01 16.84
N ASP A 174 -8.99 6.60 18.04
CA ASP A 174 -9.68 7.87 18.23
C ASP A 174 -8.78 9.10 18.02
N ASN A 175 -7.55 8.88 17.56
CA ASN A 175 -6.57 9.95 17.37
C ASN A 175 -6.23 10.14 15.89
N GLY A 176 -6.11 11.41 15.48
CA GLY A 176 -5.65 11.80 14.15
C GLY A 176 -6.71 11.73 13.05
N LYS A 177 -6.26 11.62 11.81
CA LYS A 177 -7.11 11.46 10.63
C LYS A 177 -7.43 9.99 10.41
N TRP A 178 -8.48 9.70 9.64
CA TRP A 178 -8.98 8.35 9.37
C TRP A 178 -7.94 7.37 8.79
N TYR A 179 -6.85 7.88 8.24
CA TYR A 179 -5.76 7.10 7.66
C TYR A 179 -4.49 7.04 8.53
N ASP A 180 -4.51 7.59 9.73
CA ASP A 180 -3.31 7.61 10.60
C ASP A 180 -2.96 6.22 11.11
N GLN A 181 -3.91 5.28 11.09
CA GLN A 181 -3.73 3.89 11.46
C GLN A 181 -3.53 2.96 10.24
N HIS A 182 -3.34 3.53 9.03
CA HIS A 182 -3.11 2.71 7.83
C HIS A 182 -1.65 2.25 7.76
N ASN A 183 -1.46 0.96 7.52
CA ASN A 183 -0.14 0.42 7.23
C ASN A 183 -0.23 -0.74 6.24
N ALA A 184 -0.10 -0.41 4.95
CA ALA A 184 -0.17 -1.38 3.87
C ALA A 184 0.92 -2.48 3.96
N TYR A 185 2.03 -2.23 4.66
CA TYR A 185 3.05 -3.24 4.93
C TYR A 185 2.47 -4.45 5.69
N TRP A 186 1.55 -4.20 6.62
CA TRP A 186 0.86 -5.21 7.42
C TRP A 186 -0.50 -5.66 6.85
N SER A 187 -0.84 -5.26 5.62
CA SER A 187 -1.99 -5.84 4.91
C SER A 187 -1.75 -7.33 4.65
N TYR A 188 -2.79 -8.15 4.78
CA TYR A 188 -2.74 -9.59 4.48
C TYR A 188 -2.13 -9.89 3.11
N ALA A 189 -2.44 -9.04 2.11
CA ALA A 189 -1.93 -9.16 0.76
C ALA A 189 -0.41 -8.94 0.68
N ALA A 190 0.10 -7.93 1.36
CA ALA A 190 1.53 -7.66 1.45
C ALA A 190 2.27 -8.72 2.29
N ILE A 191 1.66 -9.21 3.38
CA ILE A 191 2.21 -10.27 4.24
C ILE A 191 2.35 -11.57 3.43
N VAL A 192 1.27 -12.04 2.79
CA VAL A 192 1.29 -13.30 2.03
C VAL A 192 2.26 -13.22 0.85
N SER A 193 2.35 -12.08 0.18
CA SER A 193 3.28 -11.88 -0.93
C SER A 193 4.74 -12.01 -0.48
N ARG A 194 5.13 -11.36 0.62
CA ARG A 194 6.47 -11.54 1.21
C ARG A 194 6.72 -12.98 1.66
N ALA A 195 5.73 -13.64 2.26
CA ALA A 195 5.85 -15.03 2.71
C ALA A 195 5.97 -16.04 1.55
N LEU A 196 5.55 -15.68 0.34
CA LEU A 196 5.71 -16.45 -0.91
C LEU A 196 6.91 -15.99 -1.73
N ASN A 197 7.68 -15.03 -1.26
CA ASN A 197 8.75 -14.37 -2.04
C ASN A 197 8.24 -13.92 -3.41
N ALA A 198 7.05 -13.31 -3.47
CA ALA A 198 6.39 -12.85 -4.68
C ALA A 198 6.55 -11.33 -4.86
N ASP A 199 6.68 -10.89 -6.11
CA ASP A 199 6.46 -9.49 -6.47
C ASP A 199 4.96 -9.20 -6.48
N PHE A 200 4.53 -8.02 -6.03
CA PHE A 200 3.11 -7.77 -5.87
C PHE A 200 2.67 -6.34 -6.13
N LEU A 201 1.39 -6.20 -6.44
CA LEU A 201 0.71 -4.93 -6.67
C LEU A 201 -0.63 -4.93 -5.95
N LEU A 202 -0.93 -3.90 -5.17
CA LEU A 202 -2.23 -3.68 -4.56
C LEU A 202 -3.01 -2.65 -5.39
N SER A 203 -4.01 -3.10 -6.12
CA SER A 203 -4.99 -2.26 -6.82
C SER A 203 -6.24 -2.14 -5.95
N SER A 204 -6.11 -1.44 -4.82
CA SER A 204 -7.13 -1.39 -3.78
C SER A 204 -7.59 0.03 -3.47
N ILE A 205 -8.90 0.17 -3.15
CA ILE A 205 -9.56 1.46 -2.93
C ILE A 205 -10.56 1.29 -1.78
N SER A 206 -10.33 1.99 -0.67
CA SER A 206 -11.23 1.96 0.49
C SER A 206 -12.64 2.42 0.13
N GLY A 207 -13.62 1.73 0.69
CA GLY A 207 -15.02 2.06 0.51
C GLY A 207 -15.63 1.62 -0.82
N ALA A 208 -14.86 1.21 -1.83
CA ALA A 208 -15.36 0.78 -3.13
C ALA A 208 -15.65 -0.73 -3.20
N GLY A 209 -16.73 -1.11 -3.88
CA GLY A 209 -17.10 -2.49 -4.18
C GLY A 209 -17.05 -2.81 -5.66
N ILE A 210 -17.79 -3.82 -6.08
CA ILE A 210 -17.93 -4.23 -7.48
C ILE A 210 -18.87 -3.29 -8.24
N TYR A 211 -20.03 -3.00 -7.70
CA TYR A 211 -21.03 -2.16 -8.40
C TYR A 211 -21.45 -0.94 -7.61
N ARG A 212 -21.02 -0.81 -6.37
CA ARG A 212 -21.31 0.35 -5.52
C ARG A 212 -20.26 0.52 -4.39
N ALA A 213 -20.24 1.71 -3.79
CA ALA A 213 -19.44 1.97 -2.60
C ALA A 213 -20.20 1.55 -1.33
N TRP A 214 -19.56 1.60 -0.15
CA TRP A 214 -20.13 1.14 1.12
C TRP A 214 -21.40 1.92 1.57
N ASN A 215 -21.50 3.20 1.22
CA ASN A 215 -22.63 4.09 1.59
C ASN A 215 -23.23 4.87 0.42
N SER A 216 -22.80 4.59 -0.82
CA SER A 216 -23.25 5.30 -2.03
C SER A 216 -23.22 4.36 -3.25
N GLU A 217 -23.76 4.83 -4.39
CA GLU A 217 -23.75 4.05 -5.63
C GLU A 217 -22.39 4.13 -6.37
N THR A 218 -21.54 5.09 -6.03
CA THR A 218 -20.23 5.31 -6.66
C THR A 218 -19.20 5.81 -5.65
N PRO A 219 -17.89 5.62 -5.90
CA PRO A 219 -17.30 4.85 -7.00
C PRO A 219 -17.33 3.35 -6.77
N SER A 220 -17.08 2.58 -7.83
CA SER A 220 -16.76 1.14 -7.76
C SER A 220 -15.32 0.91 -8.17
N VAL A 221 -14.71 -0.22 -7.74
CA VAL A 221 -13.33 -0.54 -8.13
C VAL A 221 -13.21 -0.71 -9.65
N PRO A 222 -14.12 -1.42 -10.36
CA PRO A 222 -14.07 -1.49 -11.81
C PRO A 222 -14.02 -0.14 -12.53
N SER A 223 -14.72 0.87 -11.99
CA SER A 223 -14.76 2.22 -12.60
C SER A 223 -13.43 2.98 -12.48
N LEU A 224 -12.57 2.60 -11.53
CA LEU A 224 -11.31 3.28 -11.23
C LEU A 224 -10.07 2.46 -11.62
N TYR A 225 -10.22 1.17 -11.88
CA TYR A 225 -9.12 0.23 -12.09
C TYR A 225 -8.20 0.58 -13.26
N GLU A 226 -8.76 1.13 -14.34
CA GLU A 226 -7.99 1.52 -15.53
C GLU A 226 -7.35 2.90 -15.42
N SER A 227 -7.59 3.64 -14.35
CA SER A 227 -6.91 4.91 -14.08
C SER A 227 -5.48 4.68 -13.57
N ALA A 228 -4.52 5.47 -14.05
CA ALA A 228 -3.14 5.41 -13.60
C ALA A 228 -3.00 5.70 -12.09
N TYR A 229 -3.92 6.50 -11.54
CA TYR A 229 -3.89 6.93 -10.15
C TYR A 229 -4.99 6.29 -9.27
N LEU A 230 -5.70 5.27 -9.78
CA LEU A 230 -6.82 4.63 -9.08
C LEU A 230 -7.88 5.67 -8.61
N ASN A 231 -8.13 6.67 -9.41
CA ASN A 231 -9.06 7.77 -9.16
C ASN A 231 -9.95 8.04 -10.39
N ALA A 232 -10.83 9.05 -10.30
CA ALA A 232 -11.75 9.41 -11.38
C ALA A 232 -11.09 10.15 -12.57
N ASP A 233 -9.78 10.40 -12.55
CA ASP A 233 -9.06 11.02 -13.66
C ASP A 233 -8.91 10.02 -14.81
N SER A 234 -9.82 10.10 -15.78
CA SER A 234 -9.84 9.24 -16.96
C SER A 234 -8.78 9.60 -18.01
N LEU A 235 -8.11 10.74 -17.89
CA LEU A 235 -7.12 11.21 -18.86
C LEU A 235 -5.83 10.40 -18.77
N GLN A 236 -5.47 9.94 -17.58
CA GLN A 236 -4.26 9.15 -17.34
C GLN A 236 -4.61 7.68 -17.18
N LYS A 237 -4.35 6.90 -18.21
CA LYS A 237 -4.59 5.46 -18.21
C LYS A 237 -3.40 4.70 -17.64
N ARG A 238 -3.72 3.62 -16.92
CA ARG A 238 -2.73 2.70 -16.37
C ARG A 238 -1.99 1.96 -17.50
N ASP A 239 -0.67 1.85 -17.39
CA ASP A 239 0.13 0.95 -18.23
C ASP A 239 0.11 -0.47 -17.66
N PHE A 240 -0.71 -1.34 -18.26
CA PHE A 240 -0.80 -2.76 -17.90
C PHE A 240 0.40 -3.60 -18.34
N ASN A 241 1.34 -3.05 -19.11
CA ASN A 241 2.58 -3.73 -19.47
C ASN A 241 3.67 -3.60 -18.42
N SER A 242 3.57 -2.61 -17.53
CA SER A 242 4.54 -2.38 -16.47
C SER A 242 4.54 -3.48 -15.40
N PHE A 243 3.40 -4.17 -15.20
CA PHE A 243 3.26 -5.31 -14.30
C PHE A 243 2.34 -6.35 -14.90
N LYS A 244 2.85 -7.57 -15.10
CA LYS A 244 2.10 -8.70 -15.67
C LYS A 244 1.96 -9.78 -14.60
N PRO A 245 0.82 -9.84 -13.90
CA PRO A 245 0.59 -10.81 -12.84
C PRO A 245 0.42 -12.24 -13.38
N ASP A 246 0.93 -13.21 -12.64
CA ASP A 246 0.61 -14.63 -12.84
C ASP A 246 -0.78 -14.94 -12.27
N TRP A 247 -1.12 -14.28 -11.14
CA TRP A 247 -2.43 -14.40 -10.48
C TRP A 247 -2.99 -13.01 -10.13
N ILE A 248 -4.27 -12.85 -10.38
CA ILE A 248 -5.08 -11.71 -9.92
C ILE A 248 -6.03 -12.22 -8.84
N ILE A 249 -5.86 -11.72 -7.62
CA ILE A 249 -6.60 -12.09 -6.43
C ILE A 249 -7.59 -10.98 -6.11
N ILE A 250 -8.90 -11.28 -6.14
CA ILE A 250 -9.96 -10.28 -6.05
C ILE A 250 -10.73 -10.44 -4.75
N ALA A 251 -10.66 -9.42 -3.88
CA ALA A 251 -11.31 -9.36 -2.57
C ALA A 251 -12.34 -8.22 -2.55
N LEU A 252 -13.42 -8.35 -3.31
CA LEU A 252 -14.47 -7.34 -3.48
C LEU A 252 -15.86 -7.95 -3.23
N GLY A 253 -16.73 -7.19 -2.57
CA GLY A 253 -18.09 -7.59 -2.19
C GLY A 253 -18.51 -7.07 -0.82
N THR A 254 -17.56 -6.87 0.10
CA THR A 254 -17.81 -6.33 1.44
C THR A 254 -18.62 -5.04 1.40
N ASN A 255 -18.21 -4.09 0.56
CA ASN A 255 -18.85 -2.78 0.43
C ASN A 255 -20.21 -2.87 -0.29
N ASP A 256 -20.35 -3.79 -1.22
CA ASP A 256 -21.63 -4.06 -1.89
C ASP A 256 -22.69 -4.58 -0.92
N LEU A 257 -22.27 -5.40 0.07
CA LEU A 257 -23.12 -5.97 1.12
C LEU A 257 -23.33 -5.06 2.33
N SER A 258 -22.64 -3.92 2.39
CA SER A 258 -22.76 -2.96 3.50
C SER A 258 -24.18 -2.41 3.62
N GLU A 259 -24.63 -2.19 4.87
CA GLU A 259 -25.90 -1.50 5.19
C GLU A 259 -25.79 0.03 5.01
N GLY A 260 -24.59 0.55 4.72
CA GLY A 260 -24.34 1.98 4.58
C GLY A 260 -24.04 2.66 5.92
N ASP A 261 -24.16 3.99 5.92
CA ASP A 261 -23.86 4.86 7.06
C ASP A 261 -25.06 5.10 8.00
N GLY A 262 -26.23 4.55 7.69
CA GLY A 262 -27.45 4.78 8.43
C GLY A 262 -28.08 6.18 8.25
N VAL A 263 -27.47 7.04 7.45
CA VAL A 263 -27.93 8.41 7.16
C VAL A 263 -28.59 8.47 5.79
N ASN A 264 -27.93 7.93 4.79
CA ASN A 264 -28.41 7.92 3.42
C ASN A 264 -29.21 6.64 3.14
N PRO A 265 -30.41 6.73 2.46
CA PRO A 265 -31.15 5.55 2.06
C PRO A 265 -30.28 4.64 1.19
N ARG A 266 -30.22 3.35 1.55
CA ARG A 266 -29.46 2.36 0.79
C ARG A 266 -30.38 1.27 0.25
N LYS A 267 -30.27 1.00 -1.05
CA LYS A 267 -31.00 -0.11 -1.67
C LYS A 267 -30.50 -1.45 -1.15
N ALA A 268 -31.39 -2.44 -1.08
CA ALA A 268 -31.01 -3.81 -0.78
C ALA A 268 -29.90 -4.29 -1.75
N PHE A 269 -29.08 -5.24 -1.29
CA PHE A 269 -28.09 -5.88 -2.14
C PHE A 269 -28.75 -6.59 -3.31
N ASP A 270 -28.27 -6.29 -4.52
CA ASP A 270 -28.76 -6.89 -5.76
C ASP A 270 -27.76 -7.95 -6.23
N SER A 271 -28.05 -9.21 -5.92
CA SER A 271 -27.17 -10.35 -6.26
C SER A 271 -27.02 -10.56 -7.77
N ALA A 272 -28.08 -10.32 -8.54
CA ALA A 272 -28.03 -10.48 -9.99
C ALA A 272 -27.15 -9.41 -10.63
N ARG A 273 -27.27 -8.15 -10.18
CA ARG A 273 -26.39 -7.06 -10.60
C ARG A 273 -24.95 -7.33 -10.18
N PHE A 274 -24.69 -7.76 -8.93
CA PHE A 274 -23.38 -8.09 -8.42
C PHE A 274 -22.68 -9.14 -9.29
N ILE A 275 -23.37 -10.26 -9.58
CA ILE A 275 -22.84 -11.34 -10.41
C ILE A 275 -22.50 -10.82 -11.82
N ASN A 276 -23.38 -10.03 -12.43
CA ASN A 276 -23.16 -9.49 -13.77
C ASN A 276 -22.00 -8.50 -13.84
N GLU A 277 -21.93 -7.54 -12.92
CA GLU A 277 -20.86 -6.52 -12.86
C GLU A 277 -19.50 -7.17 -12.52
N TYR A 278 -19.50 -8.17 -11.63
CA TYR A 278 -18.29 -8.94 -11.31
C TYR A 278 -17.76 -9.69 -12.54
N PHE A 279 -18.68 -10.35 -13.27
CA PHE A 279 -18.30 -11.04 -14.49
C PHE A 279 -17.77 -10.08 -15.57
N GLN A 280 -18.39 -8.91 -15.77
CA GLN A 280 -17.89 -7.87 -16.68
C GLN A 280 -16.51 -7.38 -16.27
N PHE A 281 -16.26 -7.26 -14.98
CA PHE A 281 -14.94 -6.89 -14.48
C PHE A 281 -13.90 -7.98 -14.81
N LEU A 282 -14.22 -9.26 -14.62
CA LEU A 282 -13.33 -10.35 -15.06
C LEU A 282 -13.04 -10.29 -16.57
N GLN A 283 -14.00 -9.91 -17.40
CA GLN A 283 -13.77 -9.72 -18.83
C GLN A 283 -12.79 -8.58 -19.11
N THR A 284 -12.91 -7.48 -18.37
CA THR A 284 -11.94 -6.38 -18.44
C THR A 284 -10.53 -6.85 -18.06
N LEU A 285 -10.41 -7.59 -16.95
CA LEU A 285 -9.14 -8.14 -16.49
C LEU A 285 -8.51 -9.10 -17.51
N ILE A 286 -9.27 -9.99 -18.11
CA ILE A 286 -8.80 -10.87 -19.21
C ILE A 286 -8.27 -10.05 -20.38
N SER A 287 -8.95 -8.97 -20.75
CA SER A 287 -8.53 -8.13 -21.88
C SER A 287 -7.20 -7.41 -21.61
N ARG A 288 -6.91 -7.08 -20.36
CA ARG A 288 -5.68 -6.38 -19.93
C ARG A 288 -4.54 -7.32 -19.57
N GLN A 289 -4.87 -8.48 -18.99
CA GLN A 289 -3.92 -9.47 -18.45
C GLN A 289 -4.34 -10.89 -18.89
N PRO A 290 -4.24 -11.22 -20.18
CA PRO A 290 -4.84 -12.44 -20.76
C PRO A 290 -4.21 -13.75 -20.25
N GLN A 291 -3.01 -13.68 -19.64
CA GLN A 291 -2.30 -14.85 -19.11
C GLN A 291 -2.54 -15.06 -17.61
N ALA A 292 -3.12 -14.07 -16.92
CA ALA A 292 -3.34 -14.16 -15.48
C ALA A 292 -4.42 -15.21 -15.14
N ARG A 293 -4.20 -15.95 -14.05
CA ARG A 293 -5.21 -16.76 -13.38
C ARG A 293 -5.94 -15.93 -12.33
N PHE A 294 -7.12 -16.37 -11.95
CA PHE A 294 -7.98 -15.63 -11.02
C PHE A 294 -8.25 -16.42 -9.74
N ALA A 295 -8.21 -15.70 -8.59
CA ALA A 295 -8.73 -16.16 -7.33
C ALA A 295 -9.73 -15.14 -6.79
N LEU A 296 -10.91 -15.59 -6.38
CA LEU A 296 -11.98 -14.78 -5.80
C LEU A 296 -12.02 -15.05 -4.31
N LEU A 297 -11.98 -14.01 -3.50
CA LEU A 297 -11.97 -14.15 -2.05
C LEU A 297 -13.29 -13.67 -1.45
N THR A 298 -13.82 -14.40 -0.46
CA THR A 298 -14.86 -13.85 0.41
C THR A 298 -14.29 -12.78 1.33
N SER A 299 -15.10 -12.22 2.21
CA SER A 299 -14.67 -11.22 3.19
C SER A 299 -14.74 -11.79 4.61
N PRO A 300 -13.69 -11.63 5.42
CA PRO A 300 -13.75 -12.06 6.81
C PRO A 300 -14.68 -11.19 7.68
N MET A 301 -15.08 -10.01 7.17
CA MET A 301 -15.98 -9.08 7.86
C MET A 301 -17.45 -9.28 7.51
N VAL A 302 -17.78 -10.22 6.63
CA VAL A 302 -19.17 -10.55 6.27
C VAL A 302 -19.55 -11.84 6.96
N GLU A 303 -20.67 -11.83 7.69
CA GLU A 303 -21.07 -12.93 8.57
C GLU A 303 -22.44 -13.50 8.19
N LYS A 304 -22.72 -14.70 8.69
CA LYS A 304 -24.02 -15.38 8.71
C LYS A 304 -24.62 -15.49 7.29
N GLU A 305 -25.89 -15.12 7.18
CA GLU A 305 -26.64 -15.24 5.91
C GLU A 305 -26.03 -14.42 4.76
N LYS A 306 -25.40 -13.28 5.10
CA LYS A 306 -24.71 -12.46 4.08
C LYS A 306 -23.45 -13.15 3.55
N ASP A 307 -22.71 -13.88 4.40
CA ASP A 307 -21.54 -14.64 3.96
C ASP A 307 -21.95 -15.79 3.04
N ILE A 308 -23.02 -16.54 3.40
CA ILE A 308 -23.58 -17.59 2.56
C ILE A 308 -24.01 -17.03 1.19
N LEU A 309 -24.73 -15.90 1.19
CA LEU A 309 -25.17 -15.23 -0.02
C LEU A 309 -23.97 -14.76 -0.87
N PHE A 310 -22.97 -14.17 -0.23
CA PHE A 310 -21.76 -13.69 -0.91
C PHE A 310 -21.01 -14.84 -1.58
N HIS A 311 -20.76 -15.93 -0.83
CA HIS A 311 -20.10 -17.12 -1.38
C HIS A 311 -20.88 -17.72 -2.55
N SER A 312 -22.21 -17.79 -2.42
CA SER A 312 -23.09 -18.27 -3.53
C SER A 312 -22.98 -17.39 -4.77
N CYS A 313 -22.87 -16.07 -4.61
CA CYS A 313 -22.64 -15.14 -5.72
C CYS A 313 -21.28 -15.40 -6.40
N LEU A 314 -20.20 -15.62 -5.64
CA LEU A 314 -18.87 -15.93 -6.21
C LEU A 314 -18.89 -17.26 -6.97
N ILE A 315 -19.59 -18.28 -6.47
CA ILE A 315 -19.81 -19.55 -7.20
C ILE A 315 -20.54 -19.29 -8.51
N ALA A 316 -21.60 -18.47 -8.50
CA ALA A 316 -22.33 -18.13 -9.73
C ALA A 316 -21.44 -17.39 -10.75
N VAL A 317 -20.56 -16.49 -10.29
CA VAL A 317 -19.55 -15.82 -11.15
C VAL A 317 -18.59 -16.84 -11.74
N GLN A 318 -18.07 -17.79 -10.93
CA GLN A 318 -17.15 -18.85 -11.37
C GLN A 318 -17.79 -19.73 -12.43
N LEU A 319 -19.05 -20.16 -12.22
CA LEU A 319 -19.78 -21.01 -13.17
C LEU A 319 -20.04 -20.27 -14.49
N LYS A 320 -20.48 -19.02 -14.43
CA LYS A 320 -20.66 -18.17 -15.61
C LYS A 320 -19.36 -17.97 -16.38
N PHE A 321 -18.24 -17.81 -15.68
CA PHE A 321 -16.93 -17.70 -16.30
C PHE A 321 -16.55 -19.00 -17.03
N ALA A 322 -16.72 -20.14 -16.39
CA ALA A 322 -16.41 -21.46 -16.99
C ALA A 322 -17.27 -21.78 -18.20
N GLU A 323 -18.54 -21.33 -18.23
CA GLU A 323 -19.43 -21.44 -19.37
C GLU A 323 -18.99 -20.62 -20.58
N ILE A 324 -18.60 -19.36 -20.34
CA ILE A 324 -18.23 -18.38 -21.40
C ILE A 324 -16.80 -18.56 -21.89
N TYR A 325 -15.89 -19.01 -21.02
CA TYR A 325 -14.47 -19.24 -21.32
C TYR A 325 -14.01 -20.66 -21.00
N PRO A 326 -14.57 -21.68 -21.68
CA PRO A 326 -14.28 -23.10 -21.38
C PRO A 326 -12.81 -23.49 -21.60
N GLU A 327 -12.08 -22.69 -22.40
CA GLU A 327 -10.64 -22.87 -22.66
C GLU A 327 -9.72 -22.28 -21.59
N LYS A 328 -10.26 -21.43 -20.69
CA LYS A 328 -9.49 -20.83 -19.61
C LYS A 328 -9.69 -21.57 -18.29
N PRO A 329 -8.65 -21.63 -17.45
CA PRO A 329 -8.84 -22.09 -16.08
C PRO A 329 -9.91 -21.25 -15.37
N LYS A 330 -10.90 -21.91 -14.77
CA LYS A 330 -11.92 -21.20 -13.99
C LYS A 330 -11.27 -20.48 -12.80
N PRO A 331 -11.82 -19.35 -12.34
CA PRO A 331 -11.38 -18.70 -11.12
C PRO A 331 -11.44 -19.65 -9.92
N GLU A 332 -10.44 -19.66 -9.07
CA GLU A 332 -10.46 -20.38 -7.80
C GLU A 332 -11.18 -19.56 -6.74
N ILE A 333 -11.81 -20.18 -5.76
CA ILE A 333 -12.51 -19.47 -4.68
C ILE A 333 -11.84 -19.80 -3.34
N HIS A 334 -11.46 -18.77 -2.58
CA HIS A 334 -11.04 -18.91 -1.20
C HIS A 334 -12.08 -18.28 -0.27
N HIS A 335 -12.52 -19.06 0.69
CA HIS A 335 -13.46 -18.61 1.73
C HIS A 335 -12.67 -18.27 3.00
N PHE A 336 -12.62 -16.97 3.35
CA PHE A 336 -12.05 -16.56 4.63
C PHE A 336 -12.99 -16.95 5.78
N PRO A 337 -12.46 -17.50 6.88
CA PRO A 337 -13.22 -17.59 8.12
C PRO A 337 -13.58 -16.18 8.59
N ALA A 338 -14.77 -16.05 9.20
CA ALA A 338 -15.19 -14.79 9.82
C ALA A 338 -14.25 -14.43 10.98
N ILE A 339 -13.91 -13.16 11.11
CA ILE A 339 -13.12 -12.62 12.22
C ILE A 339 -13.89 -11.52 12.93
N THR A 340 -13.58 -11.33 14.22
CA THR A 340 -14.04 -10.15 14.97
C THR A 340 -12.97 -9.07 14.82
N ALA A 341 -13.18 -8.13 13.92
CA ALA A 341 -12.20 -7.10 13.61
C ALA A 341 -11.99 -6.16 14.81
N THR A 342 -10.74 -6.01 15.24
CA THR A 342 -10.32 -5.23 16.41
C THR A 342 -9.50 -3.98 16.06
N GLY A 343 -9.16 -3.78 14.81
CA GLY A 343 -8.55 -2.55 14.31
C GLY A 343 -9.53 -1.38 14.19
N CYS A 344 -9.05 -0.25 13.74
CA CYS A 344 -9.83 0.98 13.71
C CYS A 344 -10.96 0.93 12.67
N SER A 345 -12.07 1.57 13.00
CA SER A 345 -13.28 1.62 12.16
C SER A 345 -13.83 0.23 11.81
N GLY A 346 -13.67 -0.74 12.72
CA GLY A 346 -14.16 -2.11 12.53
C GLY A 346 -13.40 -2.89 11.46
N HIS A 347 -12.17 -2.52 11.15
CA HIS A 347 -11.29 -3.25 10.23
C HIS A 347 -10.37 -4.22 10.97
N PRO A 348 -9.79 -5.21 10.28
CA PRO A 348 -8.80 -6.09 10.87
C PRO A 348 -7.55 -5.34 11.36
N ASP A 349 -7.01 -5.71 12.52
CA ASP A 349 -5.72 -5.26 13.01
C ASP A 349 -4.55 -6.07 12.40
N LYS A 350 -3.31 -5.83 12.85
CA LYS A 350 -2.12 -6.54 12.35
C LYS A 350 -2.18 -8.04 12.53
N ASP A 351 -2.64 -8.52 13.69
CA ASP A 351 -2.68 -9.94 14.02
C ASP A 351 -3.76 -10.65 13.21
N GLU A 352 -4.89 -10.01 13.00
CA GLU A 352 -5.97 -10.50 12.15
C GLU A 352 -5.56 -10.53 10.67
N HIS A 353 -4.84 -9.53 10.20
CA HIS A 353 -4.22 -9.56 8.88
C HIS A 353 -3.19 -10.70 8.74
N GLN A 354 -2.42 -11.01 9.79
CA GLN A 354 -1.52 -12.15 9.79
C GLN A 354 -2.29 -13.48 9.66
N GLN A 355 -3.39 -13.65 10.41
CA GLN A 355 -4.24 -14.84 10.32
C GLN A 355 -4.85 -15.00 8.91
N MET A 356 -5.34 -13.90 8.32
CA MET A 356 -5.82 -13.89 6.94
C MET A 356 -4.72 -14.31 5.95
N ALA A 357 -3.51 -13.78 6.12
CA ALA A 357 -2.38 -14.10 5.26
C ALA A 357 -1.97 -15.58 5.36
N GLU A 358 -2.00 -16.17 6.54
CA GLU A 358 -1.72 -17.60 6.75
C GLU A 358 -2.75 -18.50 6.06
N SER A 359 -4.04 -18.17 6.22
CA SER A 359 -5.13 -18.86 5.54
C SER A 359 -4.99 -18.79 4.02
N LEU A 360 -4.77 -17.59 3.49
CA LEU A 360 -4.61 -17.35 2.05
C LEU A 360 -3.34 -18.00 1.49
N LYS A 361 -2.24 -18.02 2.23
CA LYS A 361 -0.99 -18.66 1.83
C LYS A 361 -1.18 -20.15 1.54
N GLY A 362 -1.86 -20.87 2.44
CA GLY A 362 -2.15 -22.29 2.26
C GLY A 362 -2.93 -22.55 0.98
N PHE A 363 -3.96 -21.75 0.73
CA PHE A 363 -4.76 -21.81 -0.49
C PHE A 363 -3.92 -21.51 -1.74
N LEU A 364 -3.18 -20.39 -1.78
CA LEU A 364 -2.37 -20.00 -2.94
C LEU A 364 -1.31 -21.04 -3.30
N VAL A 365 -0.60 -21.59 -2.30
CA VAL A 365 0.38 -22.66 -2.52
C VAL A 365 -0.28 -23.88 -3.19
N SER A 366 -1.48 -24.25 -2.73
CA SER A 366 -2.22 -25.40 -3.30
C SER A 366 -2.57 -25.15 -4.78
N VAL A 367 -3.20 -24.01 -5.09
CA VAL A 367 -3.68 -23.74 -6.46
C VAL A 367 -2.55 -23.42 -7.44
N ILE A 368 -1.45 -22.82 -6.98
CA ILE A 368 -0.26 -22.56 -7.80
C ILE A 368 0.42 -23.88 -8.18
N ASN A 369 0.60 -24.80 -7.22
CA ASN A 369 1.21 -26.11 -7.49
C ASN A 369 0.35 -26.95 -8.44
N GLN A 370 -0.99 -26.92 -8.31
CA GLN A 370 -1.90 -27.58 -9.24
C GLN A 370 -1.83 -27.01 -10.66
N ALA A 371 -1.50 -25.73 -10.77
CA ALA A 371 -1.38 -25.03 -12.05
C ALA A 371 -0.10 -25.35 -12.83
N GLN A 372 0.93 -25.88 -12.14
CA GLN A 372 2.23 -26.22 -12.71
C GLN A 372 2.33 -27.70 -13.14
N ASN A 373 1.40 -28.52 -12.67
CA ASN A 373 1.25 -29.93 -13.03
C ASN A 373 0.23 -30.14 -14.17
#